data_ccd782f4f745ecf6c7b4df057bff37c8
#
_entry.id   ccd782f4f745ecf6c7b4df057bff37c8
#
_cell.length_a   1.000
_cell.length_b   1.000
_cell.length_c   1.000
_cell.angle_alpha   90.00
_cell.angle_beta   90.00
_cell.angle_gamma   90.00
#
_symmetry.space_group_name_H-M   'P 1'
#
loop_
_entity.id
_entity.type
_entity.pdbx_description
1 polymer ?
#
loop_
_entity_poly.entity_id
_entity_poly.type
_entity_poly.pdbx_seq_one_letter_code
_entity_poly.pdbx_strand_id
1 'polypeptide(L)'
;QMCIRDSIQGKKLGVIRLNEVVSERLEKGSVRETLHPRWLPMLVPPRPWLSHDSGGYFSVRTSAMRFKDSVEQNSYLRAASENNGLEVIFAGLDVLGNTAWNINKEVFDVVLQVWNSGEAIADLPPSETTDPEPERPPPDDIKAKALYLQRLRKWNSLRSANHSQRCDVNYKLEIANCFLNERFYFPHNMDFRGRAYPIPPNLNHIGNDLCRGLLKFADAKPLGQAGYRWLRIHLANVWGYDKASFAEREKFTDDHKAQIYDAATNPLGGERWWLQADDPWQCLATCFELY
;
A
#
# COMPACT_ATOMS: atom_id res chain seq x y z
N GLN A 1 9.97 -21.78 19.31
CA GLN A 1 11.00 -21.49 18.28
C GLN A 1 12.12 -22.52 18.38
N MET A 2 12.34 -23.28 17.33
CA MET A 2 13.44 -24.25 17.27
C MET A 2 14.45 -23.75 16.25
N CYS A 3 15.68 -23.44 16.70
CA CYS A 3 16.79 -23.11 15.80
C CYS A 3 17.33 -24.42 15.19
N ILE A 4 17.15 -24.60 13.90
CA ILE A 4 17.76 -25.69 13.16
C ILE A 4 18.97 -25.13 12.42
N ARG A 5 20.14 -25.76 12.61
CA ARG A 5 21.35 -25.43 11.83
C ARG A 5 21.25 -26.15 10.49
N ASP A 6 21.03 -25.38 9.43
CA ASP A 6 21.03 -25.91 8.07
C ASP A 6 22.32 -25.51 7.35
N SER A 7 22.79 -26.35 6.45
CA SER A 7 24.02 -26.11 5.69
C SER A 7 23.65 -25.68 4.27
N ILE A 8 23.89 -24.41 3.94
CA ILE A 8 23.77 -23.88 2.59
C ILE A 8 25.16 -23.57 2.06
N GLN A 9 25.55 -24.20 0.96
CA GLN A 9 26.87 -24.04 0.31
C GLN A 9 28.06 -24.27 1.28
N GLY A 10 27.97 -25.26 2.15
CA GLY A 10 29.04 -25.60 3.09
C GLY A 10 29.17 -24.66 4.32
N LYS A 11 28.34 -23.63 4.43
CA LYS A 11 28.27 -22.76 5.61
C LYS A 11 27.13 -23.17 6.53
N LYS A 12 27.41 -23.36 7.81
CA LYS A 12 26.38 -23.64 8.83
C LYS A 12 25.65 -22.32 9.15
N LEU A 13 24.40 -22.20 8.75
CA LEU A 13 23.54 -21.06 9.06
C LEU A 13 22.50 -21.49 10.10
N GLY A 14 22.24 -20.60 11.08
CA GLY A 14 21.11 -20.76 11.98
C GLY A 14 19.83 -20.35 11.28
N VAL A 15 18.86 -21.24 11.17
CA VAL A 15 17.53 -20.97 10.57
C VAL A 15 16.49 -21.03 11.69
N ILE A 16 15.67 -19.97 11.78
CA ILE A 16 14.51 -19.94 12.66
C ILE A 16 13.32 -20.47 11.86
N ARG A 17 12.72 -21.57 12.33
CA ARG A 17 11.49 -22.11 11.75
C ARG A 17 10.35 -22.00 12.76
N LEU A 18 9.16 -21.70 12.28
CA LEU A 18 7.94 -21.80 13.07
C LEU A 18 7.69 -23.28 13.42
N ASN A 19 7.10 -23.50 14.60
CA ASN A 19 6.59 -24.82 14.97
C ASN A 19 5.50 -25.22 13.96
N GLU A 20 5.44 -26.49 13.55
CA GLU A 20 4.49 -27.00 12.55
C GLU A 20 3.04 -26.68 12.91
N VAL A 21 2.64 -26.85 14.17
CA VAL A 21 1.29 -26.52 14.66
C VAL A 21 0.96 -25.05 14.51
N VAL A 22 1.95 -24.15 14.73
CA VAL A 22 1.77 -22.71 14.56
C VAL A 22 1.69 -22.37 13.07
N SER A 23 2.51 -23.02 12.23
CA SER A 23 2.49 -22.84 10.78
C SER A 23 1.14 -23.26 10.18
N GLU A 24 0.65 -24.44 10.54
CA GLU A 24 -0.67 -24.92 10.10
C GLU A 24 -1.82 -24.01 10.57
N ARG A 25 -1.73 -23.46 11.78
CA ARG A 25 -2.75 -22.55 12.29
C ARG A 25 -2.75 -21.21 11.56
N LEU A 26 -1.58 -20.70 11.19
CA LEU A 26 -1.43 -19.50 10.37
C LEU A 26 -1.90 -19.72 8.93
N GLU A 27 -1.69 -20.92 8.37
CA GLU A 27 -2.15 -21.25 7.02
C GLU A 27 -3.68 -21.46 6.95
N LYS A 28 -4.29 -21.95 8.02
CA LYS A 28 -5.74 -22.23 8.11
C LYS A 28 -6.56 -21.04 8.63
N GLY A 29 -5.93 -20.13 9.40
CA GLY A 29 -6.58 -18.95 9.93
C GLY A 29 -6.81 -17.90 8.84
N SER A 30 -7.97 -17.23 8.88
CA SER A 30 -8.15 -16.05 8.05
C SER A 30 -7.15 -14.97 8.50
N VAL A 31 -6.65 -14.18 7.55
CA VAL A 31 -5.76 -13.04 7.85
C VAL A 31 -6.39 -12.12 8.91
N ARG A 32 -7.71 -11.98 8.89
CA ARG A 32 -8.50 -11.20 9.84
C ARG A 32 -8.42 -11.72 11.28
N GLU A 33 -8.30 -13.04 11.46
CA GLU A 33 -8.21 -13.67 12.80
C GLU A 33 -6.78 -13.71 13.36
N THR A 34 -5.77 -13.67 12.48
CA THR A 34 -4.37 -13.84 12.86
C THR A 34 -3.60 -12.54 13.02
N LEU A 35 -3.98 -11.49 12.32
CA LEU A 35 -3.26 -10.22 12.32
C LEU A 35 -4.24 -9.09 12.61
N HIS A 36 -4.09 -8.45 13.76
CA HIS A 36 -4.81 -7.21 14.07
C HIS A 36 -3.92 -6.03 13.71
N PRO A 37 -4.32 -5.15 12.77
CA PRO A 37 -3.56 -3.96 12.46
C PRO A 37 -3.50 -3.07 13.70
N ARG A 38 -2.29 -2.84 14.19
CA ARG A 38 -2.07 -2.03 15.40
C ARG A 38 -2.28 -0.54 15.15
N TRP A 39 -2.00 -0.11 13.91
CA TRP A 39 -2.03 1.28 13.51
C TRP A 39 -3.02 1.45 12.36
N LEU A 40 -4.21 1.97 12.69
CA LEU A 40 -5.28 2.27 11.74
C LEU A 40 -5.39 3.79 11.54
N PRO A 41 -5.99 4.25 10.42
CA PRO A 41 -6.46 5.63 10.32
C PRO A 41 -7.40 5.97 11.49
N MET A 42 -7.52 7.24 11.82
CA MET A 42 -8.32 7.72 12.95
C MET A 42 -9.63 8.33 12.45
N LEU A 43 -10.74 8.04 13.13
CA LEU A 43 -12.06 8.62 12.84
C LEU A 43 -12.19 10.08 13.34
N VAL A 44 -11.24 10.55 14.12
CA VAL A 44 -11.16 11.90 14.63
C VAL A 44 -9.79 12.50 14.31
N PRO A 45 -9.65 13.82 14.25
CA PRO A 45 -8.34 14.46 14.07
C PRO A 45 -7.33 13.94 15.09
N PRO A 46 -6.08 13.68 14.70
CA PRO A 46 -5.04 13.25 15.61
C PRO A 46 -4.80 14.28 16.72
N ARG A 47 -4.33 13.78 17.85
CA ARG A 47 -3.86 14.64 18.94
C ARG A 47 -2.69 15.48 18.44
N PRO A 48 -2.68 16.82 18.63
CA PRO A 48 -1.55 17.66 18.28
C PRO A 48 -0.26 17.21 18.96
N TRP A 49 0.86 17.38 18.27
CA TRP A 49 2.17 17.11 18.83
C TRP A 49 2.54 18.20 19.84
N LEU A 50 2.70 17.81 21.10
CA LEU A 50 3.10 18.70 22.21
C LEU A 50 4.53 18.46 22.69
N SER A 51 5.04 17.25 22.44
CA SER A 51 6.42 16.84 22.72
C SER A 51 6.86 15.75 21.75
N HIS A 52 8.12 15.35 21.80
CA HIS A 52 8.69 14.31 20.93
C HIS A 52 7.96 12.95 21.02
N ASP A 53 7.23 12.68 22.10
CA ASP A 53 6.52 11.42 22.36
C ASP A 53 5.04 11.61 22.74
N SER A 54 4.48 12.81 22.55
CA SER A 54 3.10 13.16 22.88
C SER A 54 2.40 13.82 21.71
N GLY A 55 1.65 13.04 20.95
CA GLY A 55 0.88 13.45 19.76
C GLY A 55 0.39 12.23 18.97
N GLY A 56 -0.33 12.47 17.90
CA GLY A 56 -0.88 11.42 17.03
C GLY A 56 -2.05 10.68 17.67
N TYR A 57 -1.87 9.42 18.04
CA TYR A 57 -2.94 8.60 18.64
C TYR A 57 -3.26 9.00 20.08
N PHE A 58 -4.53 8.83 20.50
CA PHE A 58 -4.98 9.14 21.87
C PHE A 58 -4.63 8.05 22.87
N SER A 59 -4.74 6.80 22.46
CA SER A 59 -4.62 5.63 23.36
C SER A 59 -3.24 4.98 23.36
N VAL A 60 -2.38 5.32 22.41
CA VAL A 60 -1.06 4.70 22.25
C VAL A 60 -0.01 5.77 22.08
N ARG A 61 1.09 5.66 22.84
CA ARG A 61 2.25 6.54 22.66
C ARG A 61 2.94 6.28 21.32
N THR A 62 3.20 7.34 20.60
CA THR A 62 3.98 7.34 19.35
C THR A 62 5.06 8.40 19.45
N SER A 63 6.17 8.22 18.74
CA SER A 63 7.22 9.21 18.63
C SER A 63 7.03 10.09 17.40
N ALA A 64 7.28 11.39 17.54
CA ALA A 64 7.28 12.34 16.42
C ALA A 64 8.36 12.01 15.38
N MET A 65 9.42 11.31 15.77
CA MET A 65 10.45 10.83 14.87
C MET A 65 10.59 9.31 14.94
N ARG A 66 10.72 8.68 13.75
CA ARG A 66 10.99 7.25 13.61
C ARG A 66 12.47 6.97 13.85
N PHE A 67 12.77 6.18 14.86
CA PHE A 67 14.11 5.67 15.14
C PHE A 67 14.03 4.24 15.70
N LYS A 68 15.10 3.50 15.55
CA LYS A 68 15.23 2.14 16.13
C LYS A 68 15.92 2.27 17.48
N ASP A 69 15.15 2.10 18.57
CA ASP A 69 15.60 1.94 19.97
C ASP A 69 17.01 2.50 20.31
N SER A 70 17.32 3.71 19.87
CA SER A 70 18.56 4.41 20.16
C SER A 70 18.36 5.34 21.34
N VAL A 71 19.00 5.04 22.45
CA VAL A 71 18.97 5.88 23.67
C VAL A 71 19.47 7.29 23.37
N GLU A 72 20.51 7.41 22.55
CA GLU A 72 21.12 8.68 22.18
C GLU A 72 20.15 9.55 21.37
N GLN A 73 19.51 8.99 20.34
CA GLN A 73 18.53 9.71 19.51
C GLN A 73 17.34 10.17 20.36
N ASN A 74 16.90 9.33 21.31
CA ASN A 74 15.80 9.68 22.19
C ASN A 74 16.19 10.86 23.12
N SER A 75 17.42 10.87 23.63
CA SER A 75 17.95 11.96 24.44
C SER A 75 18.05 13.27 23.66
N TYR A 76 18.50 13.23 22.41
CA TYR A 76 18.53 14.41 21.52
C TYR A 76 17.14 14.96 21.24
N LEU A 77 16.18 14.09 20.91
CA LEU A 77 14.80 14.50 20.66
C LEU A 77 14.15 15.12 21.90
N ARG A 78 14.40 14.54 23.06
CA ARG A 78 13.92 15.08 24.32
C ARG A 78 14.48 16.49 24.56
N ALA A 79 15.79 16.65 24.46
CA ALA A 79 16.44 17.96 24.64
C ALA A 79 15.96 19.00 23.62
N ALA A 80 15.79 18.62 22.35
CA ALA A 80 15.24 19.51 21.31
C ALA A 80 13.79 19.91 21.62
N SER A 81 12.98 18.98 22.12
CA SER A 81 11.59 19.24 22.52
C SER A 81 11.51 20.17 23.73
N GLU A 82 12.33 19.94 24.77
CA GLU A 82 12.39 20.75 25.97
C GLU A 82 12.87 22.18 25.68
N ASN A 83 13.69 22.38 24.66
CA ASN A 83 14.19 23.70 24.22
C ASN A 83 13.32 24.35 23.13
N ASN A 84 12.09 23.86 22.88
CA ASN A 84 11.15 24.34 21.87
C ASN A 84 11.70 24.36 20.43
N GLY A 85 12.69 23.51 20.14
CA GLY A 85 13.31 23.41 18.81
C GLY A 85 12.49 22.62 17.78
N LEU A 86 11.35 22.04 18.18
CA LEU A 86 10.54 21.17 17.34
C LEU A 86 9.16 21.75 16.96
N GLU A 87 8.84 22.98 17.37
CA GLU A 87 7.50 23.58 17.18
C GLU A 87 7.08 23.65 15.71
N VAL A 88 7.97 24.09 14.81
CA VAL A 88 7.68 24.16 13.36
C VAL A 88 7.44 22.77 12.77
N ILE A 89 8.18 21.77 13.27
CA ILE A 89 8.03 20.37 12.84
C ILE A 89 6.68 19.83 13.31
N PHE A 90 6.32 20.06 14.58
CA PHE A 90 5.04 19.65 15.14
C PHE A 90 3.87 20.29 14.38
N ALA A 91 3.94 21.61 14.12
CA ALA A 91 2.93 22.30 13.32
C ALA A 91 2.78 21.68 11.91
N GLY A 92 3.88 21.31 11.26
CA GLY A 92 3.85 20.64 9.95
C GLY A 92 3.20 19.25 10.01
N LEU A 93 3.54 18.44 11.02
CA LEU A 93 2.94 17.13 11.23
C LEU A 93 1.44 17.22 11.57
N ASP A 94 1.06 18.25 12.33
CA ASP A 94 -0.34 18.50 12.71
C ASP A 94 -1.18 18.94 11.51
N VAL A 95 -0.65 19.77 10.61
CA VAL A 95 -1.34 20.14 9.36
C VAL A 95 -1.61 18.89 8.51
N LEU A 96 -0.62 18.01 8.34
CA LEU A 96 -0.80 16.76 7.62
C LEU A 96 -1.79 15.82 8.33
N GLY A 97 -1.70 15.74 9.66
CA GLY A 97 -2.59 14.93 10.48
C GLY A 97 -4.04 15.40 10.45
N ASN A 98 -4.27 16.69 10.41
CA ASN A 98 -5.62 17.30 10.37
C ASN A 98 -6.25 17.28 8.97
N THR A 99 -5.52 16.84 7.94
CA THR A 99 -6.08 16.66 6.61
C THR A 99 -7.03 15.46 6.59
N ALA A 100 -8.28 15.71 6.27
CA ALA A 100 -9.33 14.70 6.25
C ALA A 100 -9.36 13.94 4.92
N TRP A 101 -9.58 12.64 5.01
CA TRP A 101 -9.62 11.70 3.88
C TRP A 101 -10.92 10.90 3.87
N ASN A 102 -11.30 10.44 2.68
CA ASN A 102 -12.38 9.46 2.44
C ASN A 102 -11.87 8.34 1.53
N ILE A 103 -12.56 7.21 1.56
CA ILE A 103 -12.36 6.17 0.54
C ILE A 103 -13.01 6.61 -0.76
N ASN A 104 -12.29 6.46 -1.87
CA ASN A 104 -12.83 6.60 -3.21
C ASN A 104 -13.70 5.38 -3.51
N LYS A 105 -15.01 5.55 -3.36
CA LYS A 105 -15.97 4.45 -3.46
C LYS A 105 -16.05 3.87 -4.86
N GLU A 106 -15.97 4.71 -5.88
CA GLU A 106 -16.02 4.29 -7.27
C GLU A 106 -14.85 3.33 -7.59
N VAL A 107 -13.65 3.68 -7.18
CA VAL A 107 -12.47 2.81 -7.31
C VAL A 107 -12.61 1.56 -6.45
N PHE A 108 -13.08 1.69 -5.20
CA PHE A 108 -13.26 0.56 -4.29
C PHE A 108 -14.21 -0.49 -4.88
N ASP A 109 -15.33 -0.07 -5.46
CA ASP A 109 -16.32 -0.97 -6.06
C ASP A 109 -15.72 -1.74 -7.25
N VAL A 110 -14.88 -1.10 -8.08
CA VAL A 110 -14.18 -1.77 -9.18
C VAL A 110 -13.13 -2.75 -8.65
N VAL A 111 -12.31 -2.32 -7.68
CA VAL A 111 -11.31 -3.20 -7.04
C VAL A 111 -11.96 -4.45 -6.44
N LEU A 112 -13.10 -4.27 -5.76
CA LEU A 112 -13.81 -5.39 -5.14
C LEU A 112 -14.37 -6.39 -6.18
N GLN A 113 -14.85 -5.90 -7.32
CA GLN A 113 -15.29 -6.76 -8.42
C GLN A 113 -14.13 -7.58 -8.97
N VAL A 114 -12.98 -6.95 -9.24
CA VAL A 114 -11.76 -7.63 -9.71
C VAL A 114 -11.24 -8.63 -8.68
N TRP A 115 -11.22 -8.25 -7.41
CA TRP A 115 -10.78 -9.13 -6.32
C TRP A 115 -11.66 -10.39 -6.21
N ASN A 116 -12.97 -10.24 -6.33
CA ASN A 116 -13.92 -11.35 -6.26
C ASN A 116 -13.89 -12.24 -7.52
N SER A 117 -13.56 -11.69 -8.70
CA SER A 117 -13.37 -12.49 -9.90
C SER A 117 -12.09 -13.35 -9.85
N GLY A 118 -11.12 -12.96 -9.03
CA GLY A 118 -9.81 -13.60 -8.95
C GLY A 118 -8.89 -13.30 -10.13
N GLU A 119 -9.26 -12.34 -10.97
CA GLU A 119 -8.49 -11.91 -12.15
C GLU A 119 -7.22 -11.15 -11.71
N ALA A 120 -6.10 -11.44 -12.37
CA ALA A 120 -4.83 -10.78 -12.11
C ALA A 120 -4.69 -9.55 -13.03
N ILE A 121 -5.22 -8.41 -12.61
CA ILE A 121 -5.10 -7.14 -13.35
C ILE A 121 -4.67 -6.00 -12.42
N ALA A 122 -4.03 -4.99 -12.99
CA ALA A 122 -3.60 -3.79 -12.28
C ALA A 122 -2.83 -4.11 -10.98
N ASP A 123 -1.86 -5.03 -11.08
CA ASP A 123 -1.02 -5.51 -9.98
C ASP A 123 -1.75 -6.24 -8.83
N LEU A 124 -3.04 -6.57 -9.02
CA LEU A 124 -3.72 -7.48 -8.09
C LEU A 124 -3.25 -8.92 -8.32
N PRO A 125 -2.87 -9.64 -7.26
CA PRO A 125 -2.43 -11.01 -7.38
C PRO A 125 -3.59 -11.94 -7.73
N PRO A 126 -3.38 -12.94 -8.61
CA PRO A 126 -4.42 -13.91 -8.98
C PRO A 126 -4.91 -14.72 -7.76
N SER A 127 -6.13 -15.24 -7.85
CA SER A 127 -6.71 -16.09 -6.79
C SER A 127 -5.87 -17.35 -6.56
N GLU A 128 -5.34 -17.91 -7.63
CA GLU A 128 -4.49 -19.11 -7.61
C GLU A 128 -3.23 -18.88 -8.45
N THR A 129 -2.15 -19.56 -8.09
CA THR A 129 -0.95 -19.60 -8.92
C THR A 129 -1.22 -20.43 -10.17
N THR A 130 -0.98 -19.86 -11.34
CA THR A 130 -1.22 -20.52 -12.63
C THR A 130 -0.25 -21.66 -12.95
N ASP A 131 0.92 -21.66 -12.32
CA ASP A 131 1.95 -22.67 -12.56
C ASP A 131 1.61 -23.97 -11.82
N PRO A 132 1.51 -25.13 -12.52
CA PRO A 132 1.27 -26.41 -11.88
C PRO A 132 2.49 -26.84 -11.03
N GLU A 133 2.22 -27.63 -10.00
CA GLU A 133 3.31 -28.21 -9.19
C GLU A 133 4.22 -29.06 -10.09
N PRO A 134 5.55 -28.94 -9.97
CA PRO A 134 6.48 -29.75 -10.75
C PRO A 134 6.29 -31.24 -10.51
N GLU A 135 6.25 -32.03 -11.57
CA GLU A 135 6.13 -33.47 -11.49
C GLU A 135 7.37 -34.13 -10.86
N ARG A 136 7.14 -35.11 -9.99
CA ARG A 136 8.22 -35.87 -9.37
C ARG A 136 8.90 -36.78 -10.38
N PRO A 137 10.23 -36.72 -10.50
CA PRO A 137 10.97 -37.62 -11.39
C PRO A 137 11.06 -39.03 -10.81
N PRO A 138 11.40 -40.04 -11.64
CA PRO A 138 11.71 -41.39 -11.18
C PRO A 138 12.79 -41.40 -10.11
N PRO A 139 12.69 -42.31 -9.09
CA PRO A 139 13.58 -42.31 -7.96
C PRO A 139 15.06 -42.54 -8.28
N ASP A 140 15.38 -43.14 -9.40
CA ASP A 140 16.73 -43.57 -9.82
C ASP A 140 17.49 -42.46 -10.59
N ASP A 141 16.85 -41.40 -11.04
CA ASP A 141 17.50 -40.31 -11.78
C ASP A 141 17.93 -39.16 -10.85
N ILE A 142 19.21 -39.19 -10.42
CA ILE A 142 19.80 -38.18 -9.52
C ILE A 142 19.82 -36.80 -10.16
N LYS A 143 20.05 -36.68 -11.49
CA LYS A 143 20.09 -35.38 -12.18
C LYS A 143 18.70 -34.77 -12.30
N ALA A 144 17.70 -35.57 -12.69
CA ALA A 144 16.31 -35.12 -12.72
C ALA A 144 15.79 -34.75 -11.35
N LYS A 145 16.21 -35.46 -10.29
CA LYS A 145 15.86 -35.12 -8.90
C LYS A 145 16.43 -33.77 -8.46
N ALA A 146 17.67 -33.44 -8.82
CA ALA A 146 18.26 -32.13 -8.50
C ALA A 146 17.50 -31.00 -9.20
N LEU A 147 17.17 -31.16 -10.49
CA LEU A 147 16.39 -30.18 -11.25
C LEU A 147 14.96 -30.04 -10.71
N TYR A 148 14.32 -31.13 -10.34
CA TYR A 148 13.01 -31.13 -9.68
C TYR A 148 13.03 -30.34 -8.39
N LEU A 149 14.00 -30.54 -7.51
CA LEU A 149 14.13 -29.80 -6.24
C LEU A 149 14.33 -28.30 -6.48
N GLN A 150 15.07 -27.93 -7.52
CA GLN A 150 15.22 -26.53 -7.89
C GLN A 150 13.90 -25.91 -8.37
N ARG A 151 13.16 -26.61 -9.24
CA ARG A 151 11.85 -26.18 -9.73
C ARG A 151 10.83 -26.10 -8.59
N LEU A 152 10.80 -27.10 -7.71
CA LEU A 152 9.91 -27.14 -6.55
C LEU A 152 10.17 -25.96 -5.59
N ARG A 153 11.46 -25.63 -5.33
CA ARG A 153 11.79 -24.44 -4.52
C ARG A 153 11.29 -23.15 -5.15
N LYS A 154 11.48 -23.00 -6.48
CA LYS A 154 10.97 -21.83 -7.21
C LYS A 154 9.46 -21.74 -7.14
N TRP A 155 8.77 -22.86 -7.39
CA TRP A 155 7.31 -22.92 -7.33
C TRP A 155 6.78 -22.59 -5.92
N ASN A 156 7.34 -23.18 -4.87
CA ASN A 156 6.99 -22.87 -3.48
C ASN A 156 7.24 -21.37 -3.14
N SER A 157 8.33 -20.80 -3.63
CA SER A 157 8.62 -19.38 -3.45
C SER A 157 7.59 -18.47 -4.13
N LEU A 158 7.19 -18.78 -5.37
CA LEU A 158 6.16 -18.05 -6.10
C LEU A 158 4.79 -18.16 -5.41
N ARG A 159 4.42 -19.35 -4.98
CA ARG A 159 3.17 -19.58 -4.24
C ARG A 159 3.14 -18.81 -2.92
N SER A 160 4.24 -18.83 -2.18
CA SER A 160 4.36 -18.07 -0.93
C SER A 160 4.32 -16.56 -1.16
N ALA A 161 4.97 -16.07 -2.23
CA ALA A 161 4.94 -14.66 -2.61
C ALA A 161 3.52 -14.21 -3.00
N ASN A 162 2.82 -15.00 -3.83
CA ASN A 162 1.43 -14.73 -4.21
C ASN A 162 0.51 -14.69 -2.97
N HIS A 163 0.64 -15.66 -2.08
CA HIS A 163 -0.12 -15.68 -0.83
C HIS A 163 0.13 -14.42 0.02
N SER A 164 1.39 -14.01 0.17
CA SER A 164 1.74 -12.80 0.91
C SER A 164 1.17 -11.52 0.27
N GLN A 165 1.21 -11.43 -1.07
CA GLN A 165 0.60 -10.32 -1.79
C GLN A 165 -0.92 -10.29 -1.63
N ARG A 166 -1.57 -11.44 -1.70
CA ARG A 166 -3.02 -11.54 -1.44
C ARG A 166 -3.38 -11.11 -0.03
N CYS A 167 -2.60 -11.52 0.97
CA CYS A 167 -2.79 -11.06 2.34
C CYS A 167 -2.67 -9.54 2.46
N ASP A 168 -1.67 -8.94 1.83
CA ASP A 168 -1.45 -7.49 1.85
C ASP A 168 -2.62 -6.73 1.20
N VAL A 169 -3.08 -7.17 0.02
CA VAL A 169 -4.24 -6.57 -0.65
C VAL A 169 -5.51 -6.74 0.19
N ASN A 170 -5.75 -7.94 0.71
CA ASN A 170 -6.92 -8.19 1.56
C ASN A 170 -6.96 -7.26 2.77
N TYR A 171 -5.81 -7.02 3.42
CA TYR A 171 -5.72 -6.05 4.50
C TYR A 171 -6.13 -4.64 4.08
N LYS A 172 -5.62 -4.19 2.94
CA LYS A 172 -5.96 -2.87 2.40
C LYS A 172 -7.45 -2.74 2.12
N LEU A 173 -8.05 -3.78 1.52
CA LEU A 173 -9.48 -3.79 1.23
C LEU A 173 -10.35 -3.86 2.49
N GLU A 174 -9.98 -4.66 3.48
CA GLU A 174 -10.68 -4.73 4.76
C GLU A 174 -10.64 -3.37 5.49
N ILE A 175 -9.48 -2.71 5.52
CA ILE A 175 -9.37 -1.38 6.11
C ILE A 175 -10.22 -0.38 5.31
N ALA A 176 -10.11 -0.37 3.97
CA ALA A 176 -10.91 0.51 3.13
C ALA A 176 -12.41 0.31 3.34
N ASN A 177 -12.86 -0.94 3.45
CA ASN A 177 -14.26 -1.28 3.74
C ASN A 177 -14.72 -0.75 5.10
N CYS A 178 -13.89 -0.84 6.14
CA CYS A 178 -14.20 -0.30 7.45
C CYS A 178 -14.40 1.22 7.46
N PHE A 179 -13.69 1.92 6.56
CA PHE A 179 -13.72 3.39 6.44
C PHE A 179 -14.53 3.90 5.24
N LEU A 180 -15.28 3.05 4.54
CA LEU A 180 -15.90 3.34 3.25
C LEU A 180 -16.80 4.59 3.24
N ASN A 181 -17.54 4.81 4.32
CA ASN A 181 -18.47 5.95 4.45
C ASN A 181 -18.02 6.93 5.54
N GLU A 182 -16.79 6.79 6.01
CA GLU A 182 -16.28 7.56 7.14
C GLU A 182 -15.29 8.62 6.65
N ARG A 183 -15.26 9.71 7.40
CA ARG A 183 -14.19 10.70 7.34
C ARG A 183 -13.09 10.28 8.30
N PHE A 184 -11.86 10.20 7.82
CA PHE A 184 -10.75 9.72 8.64
C PHE A 184 -9.47 10.51 8.41
N TYR A 185 -8.50 10.28 9.29
CA TYR A 185 -7.28 11.06 9.39
C TYR A 185 -6.08 10.15 9.54
N PHE A 186 -4.92 10.60 9.04
CA PHE A 186 -3.64 9.92 9.21
C PHE A 186 -2.76 10.70 10.18
N PRO A 187 -2.51 10.22 11.40
CA PRO A 187 -1.46 10.79 12.23
C PRO A 187 -0.11 10.59 11.53
N HIS A 188 0.74 11.63 11.59
CA HIS A 188 2.04 11.64 10.92
C HIS A 188 3.18 11.72 11.93
N ASN A 189 4.31 11.14 11.56
CA ASN A 189 5.60 11.36 12.17
C ASN A 189 6.65 11.56 11.06
N MET A 190 7.90 11.83 11.41
CA MET A 190 8.96 12.01 10.42
C MET A 190 10.12 11.04 10.63
N ASP A 191 10.94 10.87 9.61
CA ASP A 191 12.22 10.17 9.71
C ASP A 191 13.35 11.13 10.10
N PHE A 192 14.54 10.58 10.37
CA PHE A 192 15.71 11.36 10.74
C PHE A 192 16.24 12.29 9.61
N ARG A 193 15.74 12.13 8.39
CA ARG A 193 16.07 12.99 7.24
C ARG A 193 15.09 14.15 7.06
N GLY A 194 14.08 14.26 7.95
CA GLY A 194 13.06 15.30 7.89
C GLY A 194 11.89 15.02 6.93
N ARG A 195 11.70 13.76 6.52
CA ARG A 195 10.55 13.38 5.70
C ARG A 195 9.39 12.95 6.58
N ALA A 196 8.19 13.51 6.32
CA ALA A 196 6.96 13.14 7.01
C ALA A 196 6.33 11.88 6.40
N TYR A 197 5.79 11.02 7.27
CA TYR A 197 5.12 9.79 6.90
C TYR A 197 3.86 9.59 7.73
N PRO A 198 2.76 9.08 7.13
CA PRO A 198 1.62 8.60 7.90
C PRO A 198 2.05 7.41 8.78
N ILE A 199 1.52 7.34 9.99
CA ILE A 199 1.84 6.24 10.92
C ILE A 199 1.16 4.93 10.49
N PRO A 200 -0.13 4.90 10.03
CA PRO A 200 -0.76 3.69 9.51
C PRO A 200 0.00 3.09 8.32
N PRO A 201 0.43 1.81 8.38
CA PRO A 201 1.32 1.25 7.36
C PRO A 201 0.59 0.69 6.13
N ASN A 202 -0.62 0.13 6.30
CA ASN A 202 -1.24 -0.70 5.27
C ASN A 202 -1.99 0.11 4.21
N LEU A 203 -2.82 1.06 4.62
CA LEU A 203 -3.57 1.95 3.73
C LEU A 203 -3.20 3.39 4.05
N ASN A 204 -2.52 4.06 3.14
CA ASN A 204 -2.13 5.47 3.28
C ASN A 204 -1.80 6.10 1.93
N HIS A 205 -1.72 7.43 1.88
CA HIS A 205 -1.53 8.24 0.68
C HIS A 205 -0.10 8.24 0.09
N ILE A 206 0.86 7.60 0.75
CA ILE A 206 2.22 7.36 0.22
C ILE A 206 2.47 5.88 -0.12
N GLY A 207 1.43 5.06 -0.05
CA GLY A 207 1.47 3.65 -0.42
C GLY A 207 1.62 3.44 -1.93
N ASN A 208 1.41 2.18 -2.36
CA ASN A 208 1.41 1.82 -3.77
C ASN A 208 0.20 2.42 -4.53
N ASP A 209 0.15 2.20 -5.84
CA ASP A 209 -0.92 2.69 -6.72
C ASP A 209 -2.33 2.39 -6.19
N LEU A 210 -2.60 1.15 -5.77
CA LEU A 210 -3.89 0.77 -5.20
C LEU A 210 -4.26 1.63 -3.97
N CYS A 211 -3.32 1.85 -3.04
CA CYS A 211 -3.57 2.68 -1.86
C CYS A 211 -3.93 4.11 -2.23
N ARG A 212 -3.23 4.68 -3.20
CA ARG A 212 -3.47 6.05 -3.66
C ARG A 212 -4.78 6.18 -4.43
N GLY A 213 -5.09 5.22 -5.30
CA GLY A 213 -6.37 5.19 -6.03
C GLY A 213 -7.58 5.04 -5.10
N LEU A 214 -7.44 4.34 -3.97
CA LEU A 214 -8.49 4.16 -2.97
C LEU A 214 -8.74 5.40 -2.10
N LEU A 215 -7.91 6.44 -2.17
CA LEU A 215 -7.98 7.58 -1.27
C LEU A 215 -8.31 8.87 -2.01
N LYS A 216 -9.21 9.67 -1.44
CA LYS A 216 -9.47 11.05 -1.85
C LYS A 216 -9.60 11.98 -0.66
N PHE A 217 -9.37 13.26 -0.87
CA PHE A 217 -9.62 14.25 0.18
C PHE A 217 -11.10 14.31 0.54
N ALA A 218 -11.41 14.43 1.84
CA ALA A 218 -12.81 14.48 2.29
C ALA A 218 -13.47 15.82 1.94
N ASP A 219 -12.71 16.90 1.89
CA ASP A 219 -13.22 18.24 1.61
C ASP A 219 -13.03 18.57 0.12
N ALA A 220 -14.11 18.44 -0.64
CA ALA A 220 -14.13 18.84 -2.03
C ALA A 220 -14.05 20.37 -2.16
N LYS A 221 -13.36 20.83 -3.20
CA LYS A 221 -13.27 22.25 -3.57
C LYS A 221 -13.54 22.43 -5.05
N PRO A 222 -14.21 23.54 -5.46
CA PRO A 222 -14.36 23.83 -6.88
C PRO A 222 -13.01 23.91 -7.58
N LEU A 223 -12.82 23.14 -8.64
CA LEU A 223 -11.55 23.10 -9.38
C LEU A 223 -11.22 24.43 -10.08
N GLY A 224 -12.22 25.09 -10.66
CA GLY A 224 -12.01 26.22 -11.56
C GLY A 224 -11.14 25.85 -12.79
N GLN A 225 -10.78 26.82 -13.58
CA GLN A 225 -9.96 26.58 -14.78
C GLN A 225 -8.56 26.06 -14.45
N ALA A 226 -7.93 26.60 -13.40
CA ALA A 226 -6.60 26.19 -12.99
C ALA A 226 -6.58 24.76 -12.44
N GLY A 227 -7.55 24.40 -11.59
CA GLY A 227 -7.65 23.05 -11.04
C GLY A 227 -7.94 22.01 -12.12
N TYR A 228 -8.85 22.31 -13.05
CA TYR A 228 -9.14 21.44 -14.19
C TYR A 228 -7.91 21.22 -15.08
N ARG A 229 -7.11 22.27 -15.30
CA ARG A 229 -5.82 22.16 -15.99
C ARG A 229 -4.89 21.17 -15.31
N TRP A 230 -4.72 21.29 -13.99
CA TRP A 230 -3.86 20.40 -13.23
C TRP A 230 -4.37 18.96 -13.15
N LEU A 231 -5.68 18.76 -13.13
CA LEU A 231 -6.27 17.42 -13.18
C LEU A 231 -5.96 16.71 -14.50
N ARG A 232 -6.02 17.43 -15.65
CA ARG A 232 -5.61 16.91 -16.96
C ARG A 232 -4.12 16.54 -16.99
N ILE A 233 -3.25 17.40 -16.45
CA ILE A 233 -1.82 17.12 -16.35
C ILE A 233 -1.59 15.89 -15.45
N HIS A 234 -2.35 15.77 -14.37
CA HIS A 234 -2.26 14.62 -13.45
C HIS A 234 -2.61 13.30 -14.13
N LEU A 235 -3.68 13.26 -14.94
CA LEU A 235 -4.01 12.06 -15.72
C LEU A 235 -2.85 11.61 -16.60
N ALA A 236 -2.24 12.52 -17.35
CA ALA A 236 -1.10 12.21 -18.19
C ALA A 236 0.09 11.67 -17.38
N ASN A 237 0.31 12.22 -16.18
CA ASN A 237 1.40 11.75 -15.29
C ASN A 237 1.17 10.32 -14.82
N VAL A 238 -0.01 9.99 -14.30
CA VAL A 238 -0.32 8.64 -13.79
C VAL A 238 -0.45 7.62 -14.91
N TRP A 239 -0.76 8.08 -16.13
CA TRP A 239 -0.76 7.21 -17.31
C TRP A 239 0.67 6.85 -17.75
N GLY A 240 1.70 7.64 -17.37
CA GLY A 240 3.11 7.44 -17.74
C GLY A 240 3.64 8.46 -18.76
N TYR A 241 2.81 9.41 -19.20
CA TYR A 241 3.23 10.49 -20.11
C TYR A 241 3.78 11.70 -19.33
N ASP A 242 4.73 11.46 -18.40
CA ASP A 242 5.20 12.41 -17.41
C ASP A 242 6.48 13.19 -17.80
N LYS A 243 7.10 12.90 -18.96
CA LYS A 243 8.33 13.58 -19.44
C LYS A 243 8.06 14.73 -20.42
N ALA A 244 6.83 14.83 -20.94
CA ALA A 244 6.42 15.89 -21.85
C ALA A 244 6.19 17.23 -21.13
N SER A 245 6.08 18.31 -21.89
CA SER A 245 5.69 19.63 -21.36
C SER A 245 4.26 19.61 -20.80
N PHE A 246 3.91 20.56 -19.94
CA PHE A 246 2.55 20.66 -19.41
C PHE A 246 1.49 20.82 -20.49
N ALA A 247 1.76 21.58 -21.55
CA ALA A 247 0.83 21.74 -22.67
C ALA A 247 0.60 20.42 -23.43
N GLU A 248 1.63 19.62 -23.62
CA GLU A 248 1.51 18.30 -24.27
C GLU A 248 0.76 17.32 -23.38
N ARG A 249 0.95 17.36 -22.05
CA ARG A 249 0.18 16.53 -21.10
C ARG A 249 -1.31 16.92 -21.08
N GLU A 250 -1.61 18.20 -21.12
CA GLU A 250 -3.00 18.68 -21.27
C GLU A 250 -3.63 18.16 -22.56
N LYS A 251 -2.89 18.28 -23.68
CA LYS A 251 -3.34 17.78 -24.98
C LYS A 251 -3.54 16.26 -24.97
N PHE A 252 -2.62 15.51 -24.35
CA PHE A 252 -2.76 14.06 -24.20
C PHE A 252 -4.11 13.69 -23.60
N THR A 253 -4.50 14.34 -22.50
CA THR A 253 -5.80 14.10 -21.86
C THR A 253 -6.97 14.50 -22.76
N ASP A 254 -6.86 15.62 -23.47
CA ASP A 254 -7.90 16.06 -24.40
C ASP A 254 -8.07 15.12 -25.59
N ASP A 255 -6.98 14.52 -26.08
CA ASP A 255 -6.98 13.55 -27.19
C ASP A 255 -7.57 12.18 -26.76
N HIS A 256 -7.60 11.85 -25.45
CA HIS A 256 -8.09 10.57 -24.91
C HIS A 256 -9.44 10.68 -24.18
N LYS A 257 -10.24 11.69 -24.45
CA LYS A 257 -11.54 11.89 -23.79
C LYS A 257 -12.51 10.71 -23.94
N ALA A 258 -12.49 10.03 -25.08
CA ALA A 258 -13.34 8.88 -25.32
C ALA A 258 -12.95 7.70 -24.40
N GLN A 259 -11.65 7.44 -24.23
CA GLN A 259 -11.11 6.40 -23.35
C GLN A 259 -11.37 6.74 -21.87
N ILE A 260 -11.24 8.00 -21.49
CA ILE A 260 -11.56 8.49 -20.15
C ILE A 260 -13.03 8.26 -19.83
N TYR A 261 -13.91 8.62 -20.76
CA TYR A 261 -15.36 8.41 -20.63
C TYR A 261 -15.70 6.92 -20.51
N ASP A 262 -15.12 6.06 -21.38
CA ASP A 262 -15.30 4.61 -21.33
C ASP A 262 -14.80 4.05 -19.98
N ALA A 263 -13.61 4.43 -19.52
CA ALA A 263 -13.05 3.99 -18.24
C ALA A 263 -13.93 4.39 -17.05
N ALA A 264 -14.51 5.60 -17.08
CA ALA A 264 -15.36 6.09 -15.99
C ALA A 264 -16.75 5.40 -15.97
N THR A 265 -17.32 5.11 -17.16
CA THR A 265 -18.69 4.55 -17.24
C THR A 265 -18.73 3.04 -17.30
N ASN A 266 -17.69 2.39 -17.82
CA ASN A 266 -17.62 0.93 -17.99
C ASN A 266 -16.20 0.39 -17.75
N PRO A 267 -15.64 0.56 -16.54
CA PRO A 267 -14.23 0.31 -16.25
C PRO A 267 -13.74 -1.12 -16.52
N LEU A 268 -14.63 -2.12 -16.39
CA LEU A 268 -14.28 -3.54 -16.57
C LEU A 268 -14.83 -4.16 -17.86
N GLY A 269 -15.90 -3.59 -18.43
CA GLY A 269 -16.54 -4.12 -19.64
C GLY A 269 -16.16 -3.37 -20.91
N GLY A 270 -15.56 -2.17 -20.81
CA GLY A 270 -15.11 -1.35 -21.92
C GLY A 270 -13.74 -1.72 -22.47
N GLU A 271 -13.05 -0.75 -23.08
CA GLU A 271 -11.71 -0.92 -23.66
C GLU A 271 -10.62 -1.20 -22.61
N ARG A 272 -10.90 -0.92 -21.33
CA ARG A 272 -9.95 -1.07 -20.21
C ARG A 272 -8.65 -0.30 -20.45
N TRP A 273 -8.71 0.83 -21.12
CA TRP A 273 -7.56 1.66 -21.46
C TRP A 273 -6.71 2.06 -20.25
N TRP A 274 -7.34 2.31 -19.12
CA TRP A 274 -6.69 2.66 -17.87
C TRP A 274 -5.70 1.59 -17.34
N LEU A 275 -5.86 0.32 -17.76
CA LEU A 275 -4.94 -0.77 -17.39
C LEU A 275 -3.56 -0.66 -18.06
N GLN A 276 -3.44 0.18 -19.10
CA GLN A 276 -2.17 0.43 -19.79
C GLN A 276 -1.35 1.53 -19.11
N ALA A 277 -1.91 2.19 -18.11
CA ALA A 277 -1.25 3.25 -17.35
C ALA A 277 -0.13 2.67 -16.45
N ASP A 278 0.88 3.49 -16.16
CA ASP A 278 1.93 3.15 -15.19
C ASP A 278 1.36 2.99 -13.77
N ASP A 279 0.38 3.85 -13.40
CA ASP A 279 -0.36 3.82 -12.14
C ASP A 279 -1.87 3.61 -12.43
N PRO A 280 -2.33 2.37 -12.74
CA PRO A 280 -3.67 2.11 -13.25
C PRO A 280 -4.81 2.52 -12.29
N TRP A 281 -4.70 2.27 -10.99
CA TRP A 281 -5.75 2.63 -10.04
C TRP A 281 -5.88 4.14 -9.84
N GLN A 282 -4.78 4.87 -9.85
CA GLN A 282 -4.79 6.34 -9.83
C GLN A 282 -5.31 6.91 -11.16
N CYS A 283 -4.98 6.27 -12.28
CA CYS A 283 -5.51 6.64 -13.60
C CYS A 283 -7.04 6.49 -13.61
N LEU A 284 -7.58 5.35 -13.16
CA LEU A 284 -9.02 5.13 -13.06
C LEU A 284 -9.69 6.15 -12.14
N ALA A 285 -9.10 6.41 -10.95
CA ALA A 285 -9.58 7.44 -10.03
C ALA A 285 -9.67 8.82 -10.70
N THR A 286 -8.65 9.16 -11.48
CA THR A 286 -8.62 10.44 -12.21
C THR A 286 -9.64 10.48 -13.36
N CYS A 287 -9.93 9.33 -14.02
CA CYS A 287 -11.00 9.24 -15.02
C CYS A 287 -12.37 9.53 -14.40
N PHE A 288 -12.67 9.00 -13.20
CA PHE A 288 -13.90 9.32 -12.48
C PHE A 288 -14.03 10.81 -12.12
N GLU A 289 -12.93 11.48 -11.76
CA GLU A 289 -12.94 12.91 -11.42
C GLU A 289 -13.04 13.82 -12.68
N LEU A 290 -12.64 13.33 -13.85
CA LEU A 290 -12.75 14.08 -15.13
C LEU A 290 -14.10 13.91 -15.82
N TYR A 291 -14.85 12.85 -15.48
CA TYR A 291 -16.19 12.54 -15.98
C TYR A 291 -17.27 13.34 -15.25
#